data_a5f409d53a5b6833d0d4920b8d4bc5e7
#
_entry.id   a5f409d53a5b6833d0d4920b8d4bc5e7
#
_cell.length_a   1.000
_cell.length_b   1.000
_cell.length_c   1.000
_cell.angle_alpha   90.00
_cell.angle_beta   90.00
_cell.angle_gamma   90.00
#
_symmetry.space_group_name_H-M   'P 1'
#
loop_
_entity.id
_entity.type
_entity.pdbx_description
1 polymer ?
#
loop_
_entity_poly.entity_id
_entity_poly.type
_entity_poly.pdbx_seq_one_letter_code
_entity_poly.pdbx_strand_id
1 'polypeptide(L)'
;GLSGPLLNIYLLPVITAALTLGKLTTLSIVALIAACYIYLGGMSAADLLSLRFIAGFAAQLAPVLLVAYITTMFSADIRYGLQRAKLLSETDELTGMFNTRGFAIAANRLFAQAMRHNRATSVLMIDSDNLKLVNDSYGHDAGNRLLRHLATSIQAELRFTDVAARYGGDEFIVLLPETPSKGAYEVAERIRNAIPAR
;
A
#
# COMPACT_ATOMS: atom_id res chain seq x y z
N GLY A 1 -33.55 27.16 20.17
CA GLY A 1 -33.37 26.16 19.16
C GLY A 1 -31.92 26.10 18.71
N LEU A 2 -31.28 24.96 18.92
CA LEU A 2 -29.93 24.62 18.36
C LEU A 2 -30.05 24.23 16.87
N SER A 3 -30.80 25.05 16.10
CA SER A 3 -30.98 24.84 14.67
C SER A 3 -30.05 25.78 13.91
N GLY A 4 -28.94 25.27 13.42
CA GLY A 4 -28.04 26.10 12.66
C GLY A 4 -26.67 25.45 12.42
N PRO A 5 -25.62 26.23 12.16
CA PRO A 5 -24.34 25.80 11.62
C PRO A 5 -23.58 24.74 12.46
N LEU A 6 -23.98 24.49 13.71
CA LEU A 6 -23.32 23.52 14.59
C LEU A 6 -23.44 22.07 14.10
N LEU A 7 -24.49 21.72 13.35
CA LEU A 7 -24.65 20.37 12.83
C LEU A 7 -23.57 20.02 11.79
N ASN A 8 -23.10 21.02 11.04
CA ASN A 8 -22.06 20.80 10.02
C ASN A 8 -20.68 20.50 10.64
N ILE A 9 -20.46 20.88 11.91
CA ILE A 9 -19.20 20.59 12.63
C ILE A 9 -19.07 19.09 12.86
N TYR A 10 -20.19 18.35 13.05
CA TYR A 10 -20.16 16.91 13.28
C TYR A 10 -19.94 16.08 11.99
N LEU A 11 -20.14 16.67 10.80
CA LEU A 11 -19.91 15.97 9.54
C LEU A 11 -18.42 15.64 9.35
N LEU A 12 -17.52 16.53 9.73
CA LEU A 12 -16.08 16.33 9.55
C LEU A 12 -15.54 15.09 10.30
N PRO A 13 -15.79 14.92 11.62
CA PRO A 13 -15.43 13.70 12.35
C PRO A 13 -16.05 12.43 11.76
N VAL A 14 -17.31 12.48 11.30
CA VAL A 14 -17.99 11.32 10.70
C VAL A 14 -17.34 10.93 9.37
N ILE A 15 -17.03 11.90 8.50
CA ILE A 15 -16.34 11.67 7.24
C ILE A 15 -14.95 11.08 7.50
N THR A 16 -14.18 11.67 8.42
CA THR A 16 -12.84 11.19 8.76
C THR A 16 -12.88 9.76 9.30
N ALA A 17 -13.81 9.46 10.20
CA ALA A 17 -13.98 8.11 10.74
C ALA A 17 -14.40 7.09 9.66
N ALA A 18 -15.30 7.47 8.76
CA ALA A 18 -15.76 6.62 7.67
C ALA A 18 -14.63 6.27 6.69
N LEU A 19 -13.75 7.25 6.41
CA LEU A 19 -12.61 7.07 5.50
C LEU A 19 -11.47 6.24 6.11
N THR A 20 -11.18 6.44 7.41
CA THR A 20 -9.98 5.90 8.04
C THR A 20 -10.22 4.69 8.94
N LEU A 21 -11.28 4.71 9.74
CA LEU A 21 -11.48 3.78 10.85
C LEU A 21 -12.52 2.68 10.57
N GLY A 22 -13.33 2.81 9.51
CA GLY A 22 -14.27 1.79 9.07
C GLY A 22 -15.67 1.88 9.67
N LYS A 23 -16.54 0.91 9.30
CA LYS A 23 -17.99 0.96 9.55
C LYS A 23 -18.36 1.02 11.03
N LEU A 24 -17.74 0.21 11.88
CA LEU A 24 -18.09 0.13 13.30
C LEU A 24 -17.80 1.44 14.03
N THR A 25 -16.65 2.04 13.76
CA THR A 25 -16.24 3.30 14.39
C THR A 25 -17.12 4.46 13.92
N THR A 26 -17.50 4.47 12.64
CA THR A 26 -18.44 5.46 12.10
C THR A 26 -19.81 5.36 12.77
N LEU A 27 -20.34 4.14 12.94
CA LEU A 27 -21.59 3.90 13.65
C LEU A 27 -21.52 4.34 15.11
N SER A 28 -20.41 4.07 15.79
CA SER A 28 -20.19 4.48 17.20
C SER A 28 -20.18 6.01 17.32
N ILE A 29 -19.55 6.73 16.41
CA ILE A 29 -19.52 8.20 16.40
C ILE A 29 -20.93 8.76 16.13
N VAL A 30 -21.67 8.22 15.17
CA VAL A 30 -23.03 8.63 14.88
C VAL A 30 -23.95 8.38 16.10
N ALA A 31 -23.82 7.22 16.74
CA ALA A 31 -24.55 6.90 17.97
C ALA A 31 -24.22 7.87 19.11
N LEU A 32 -22.94 8.22 19.29
CA LEU A 32 -22.49 9.19 20.29
C LEU A 32 -23.08 10.59 20.02
N ILE A 33 -23.08 11.04 18.77
CA ILE A 33 -23.68 12.32 18.35
C ILE A 33 -25.18 12.31 18.68
N ALA A 34 -25.90 11.23 18.38
CA ALA A 34 -27.32 11.06 18.69
C ALA A 34 -27.57 11.11 20.21
N ALA A 35 -26.77 10.39 20.99
CA ALA A 35 -26.87 10.38 22.46
C ALA A 35 -26.62 11.76 23.06
N CYS A 36 -25.59 12.48 22.61
CA CYS A 36 -25.30 13.84 23.04
C CYS A 36 -26.45 14.80 22.72
N TYR A 37 -27.06 14.64 21.55
CA TYR A 37 -28.21 15.48 21.15
C TYR A 37 -29.41 15.29 22.09
N ILE A 38 -29.73 14.02 22.42
CA ILE A 38 -30.82 13.69 23.36
C ILE A 38 -30.50 14.22 24.75
N TYR A 39 -29.28 14.04 25.25
CA TYR A 39 -28.85 14.47 26.57
C TYR A 39 -28.91 16.00 26.73
N LEU A 40 -28.35 16.74 25.76
CA LEU A 40 -28.34 18.22 25.77
C LEU A 40 -29.74 18.83 25.59
N GLY A 41 -30.67 18.09 25.00
CA GLY A 41 -32.06 18.52 24.87
C GLY A 41 -32.84 18.55 26.18
N GLY A 42 -32.35 17.93 27.25
CA GLY A 42 -32.95 17.93 28.60
C GLY A 42 -34.39 17.39 28.64
N MET A 43 -34.73 16.43 27.75
CA MET A 43 -36.09 16.04 27.44
C MET A 43 -36.62 14.96 28.37
N SER A 44 -37.91 15.02 28.72
CA SER A 44 -38.55 13.96 29.46
C SER A 44 -38.84 12.73 28.57
N ALA A 45 -39.01 11.54 29.20
CA ALA A 45 -39.32 10.33 28.44
C ALA A 45 -40.61 10.46 27.56
N ALA A 46 -41.57 11.27 27.98
CA ALA A 46 -42.79 11.55 27.23
C ALA A 46 -42.52 12.40 25.98
N ASP A 47 -41.60 13.33 26.06
CA ASP A 47 -41.22 14.18 24.91
C ASP A 47 -40.48 13.38 23.82
N LEU A 48 -39.65 12.40 24.22
CA LEU A 48 -38.91 11.53 23.32
C LEU A 48 -39.84 10.67 22.42
N LEU A 49 -41.05 10.32 22.92
CA LEU A 49 -42.05 9.55 22.19
C LEU A 49 -42.97 10.41 21.33
N SER A 50 -42.83 11.73 21.37
CA SER A 50 -43.66 12.61 20.55
C SER A 50 -43.30 12.50 19.06
N LEU A 51 -44.31 12.45 18.19
CA LEU A 51 -44.14 12.36 16.72
C LEU A 51 -43.31 13.56 16.20
N ARG A 52 -43.48 14.74 16.78
CA ARG A 52 -42.76 15.95 16.40
C ARG A 52 -41.29 15.84 16.71
N PHE A 53 -40.93 15.28 17.87
CA PHE A 53 -39.54 15.05 18.23
C PHE A 53 -38.87 14.02 17.33
N ILE A 54 -39.54 12.87 17.10
CA ILE A 54 -39.03 11.79 16.24
C ILE A 54 -38.78 12.33 14.83
N ALA A 55 -39.74 13.04 14.26
CA ALA A 55 -39.60 13.62 12.91
C ALA A 55 -38.45 14.67 12.84
N GLY A 56 -38.34 15.56 13.82
CA GLY A 56 -37.28 16.57 13.88
C GLY A 56 -35.91 15.95 14.05
N PHE A 57 -35.78 14.95 14.93
CA PHE A 57 -34.53 14.22 15.16
C PHE A 57 -34.10 13.43 13.93
N ALA A 58 -35.01 12.72 13.28
CA ALA A 58 -34.75 12.01 12.04
C ALA A 58 -34.28 12.96 10.92
N ALA A 59 -34.93 14.10 10.76
CA ALA A 59 -34.56 15.11 9.77
C ALA A 59 -33.17 15.68 10.01
N GLN A 60 -32.75 15.81 11.26
CA GLN A 60 -31.41 16.28 11.61
C GLN A 60 -30.31 15.21 11.44
N LEU A 61 -30.61 13.94 11.75
CA LEU A 61 -29.65 12.87 11.58
C LEU A 61 -29.56 12.34 10.13
N ALA A 62 -30.59 12.50 9.32
CA ALA A 62 -30.62 12.02 7.94
C ALA A 62 -29.41 12.46 7.09
N PRO A 63 -28.99 13.73 7.07
CA PRO A 63 -27.81 14.14 6.30
C PRO A 63 -26.52 13.51 6.83
N VAL A 64 -26.39 13.35 8.16
CA VAL A 64 -25.21 12.72 8.79
C VAL A 64 -25.14 11.24 8.41
N LEU A 65 -26.26 10.54 8.49
CA LEU A 65 -26.36 9.12 8.11
C LEU A 65 -26.13 8.93 6.61
N LEU A 66 -26.67 9.81 5.77
CA LEU A 66 -26.46 9.77 4.33
C LEU A 66 -24.98 9.95 3.98
N VAL A 67 -24.31 10.94 4.55
CA VAL A 67 -22.88 11.18 4.35
C VAL A 67 -22.06 9.99 4.87
N ALA A 68 -22.38 9.47 6.06
CA ALA A 68 -21.71 8.30 6.62
C ALA A 68 -21.85 7.07 5.70
N TYR A 69 -23.05 6.83 5.17
CA TYR A 69 -23.35 5.74 4.24
C TYR A 69 -22.56 5.88 2.93
N ILE A 70 -22.67 7.04 2.27
CA ILE A 70 -21.96 7.32 1.02
C ILE A 70 -20.44 7.16 1.21
N THR A 71 -19.88 7.79 2.25
CA THR A 71 -18.45 7.75 2.51
C THR A 71 -17.95 6.34 2.80
N THR A 72 -18.71 5.53 3.54
CA THR A 72 -18.34 4.13 3.80
C THR A 72 -18.40 3.26 2.54
N MET A 73 -19.35 3.48 1.66
CA MET A 73 -19.42 2.79 0.36
C MET A 73 -18.23 3.14 -0.52
N PHE A 74 -17.98 4.44 -0.74
CA PHE A 74 -16.83 4.89 -1.56
C PHE A 74 -15.49 4.43 -1.00
N SER A 75 -15.31 4.41 0.33
CA SER A 75 -14.07 3.94 0.96
C SER A 75 -13.81 2.46 0.70
N ALA A 76 -14.84 1.64 0.59
CA ALA A 76 -14.71 0.23 0.26
C ALA A 76 -14.25 0.05 -1.19
N ASP A 77 -14.86 0.76 -2.13
CA ASP A 77 -14.53 0.69 -3.56
C ASP A 77 -13.11 1.21 -3.84
N ILE A 78 -12.73 2.32 -3.22
CA ILE A 78 -11.38 2.88 -3.34
C ILE A 78 -10.34 1.89 -2.81
N ARG A 79 -10.56 1.31 -1.63
CA ARG A 79 -9.65 0.30 -1.07
C ARG A 79 -9.53 -0.94 -1.95
N TYR A 80 -10.65 -1.42 -2.47
CA TYR A 80 -10.66 -2.55 -3.40
C TYR A 80 -9.91 -2.22 -4.70
N GLY A 81 -10.14 -1.03 -5.28
CA GLY A 81 -9.44 -0.54 -6.47
C GLY A 81 -7.93 -0.43 -6.25
N LEU A 82 -7.50 0.15 -5.12
CA LEU A 82 -6.09 0.27 -4.74
C LEU A 82 -5.44 -1.11 -4.52
N GLN A 83 -6.11 -2.03 -3.83
CA GLN A 83 -5.61 -3.39 -3.65
C GLN A 83 -5.46 -4.11 -4.99
N ARG A 84 -6.44 -3.97 -5.89
CA ARG A 84 -6.38 -4.56 -7.22
C ARG A 84 -5.27 -3.95 -8.07
N ALA A 85 -5.09 -2.63 -8.03
CA ALA A 85 -3.96 -1.95 -8.70
C ALA A 85 -2.62 -2.45 -8.16
N LYS A 86 -2.48 -2.60 -6.84
CA LYS A 86 -1.28 -3.13 -6.20
C LYS A 86 -1.02 -4.59 -6.57
N LEU A 87 -2.06 -5.41 -6.64
CA LEU A 87 -1.95 -6.82 -7.10
C LEU A 87 -1.56 -6.92 -8.59
N LEU A 88 -1.89 -5.92 -9.40
CA LEU A 88 -1.54 -5.87 -10.82
C LEU A 88 -0.17 -5.21 -11.06
N SER A 89 0.39 -4.53 -10.08
CA SER A 89 1.71 -3.92 -10.19
C SER A 89 2.78 -4.98 -10.46
N GLU A 90 3.64 -4.69 -11.41
CA GLU A 90 4.82 -5.52 -11.75
C GLU A 90 6.10 -4.95 -11.15
N THR A 91 6.03 -3.81 -10.46
CA THR A 91 7.18 -3.11 -9.87
C THR A 91 7.13 -3.08 -8.36
N ASP A 92 8.30 -3.07 -7.73
CA ASP A 92 8.49 -2.81 -6.30
C ASP A 92 8.47 -1.31 -6.02
N GLU A 93 7.61 -0.87 -5.11
CA GLU A 93 7.39 0.56 -4.81
C GLU A 93 8.64 1.26 -4.21
N LEU A 94 9.51 0.52 -3.53
CA LEU A 94 10.69 1.08 -2.88
C LEU A 94 11.85 1.30 -3.85
N THR A 95 12.11 0.31 -4.71
CA THR A 95 13.30 0.25 -5.55
C THR A 95 13.03 0.62 -7.00
N GLY A 96 11.77 0.58 -7.45
CA GLY A 96 11.38 0.78 -8.84
C GLY A 96 11.74 -0.38 -9.79
N MET A 97 12.40 -1.43 -9.28
CA MET A 97 12.68 -2.66 -10.02
C MET A 97 11.40 -3.49 -10.20
N PHE A 98 11.45 -4.53 -11.01
CA PHE A 98 10.36 -5.52 -10.99
C PHE A 98 10.20 -6.09 -9.58
N ASN A 99 8.97 -6.42 -9.22
CA ASN A 99 8.67 -7.30 -8.11
C ASN A 99 8.70 -8.77 -8.57
N THR A 100 8.46 -9.70 -7.66
CA THR A 100 8.44 -11.15 -7.97
C THR A 100 7.48 -11.51 -9.10
N ARG A 101 6.34 -10.81 -9.21
CA ARG A 101 5.36 -11.03 -10.28
C ARG A 101 5.88 -10.52 -11.62
N GLY A 102 6.38 -9.30 -11.69
CA GLY A 102 6.97 -8.73 -12.90
C GLY A 102 8.14 -9.56 -13.41
N PHE A 103 8.99 -10.01 -12.48
CA PHE A 103 10.07 -10.94 -12.79
C PHE A 103 9.57 -12.25 -13.40
N ALA A 104 8.57 -12.89 -12.79
CA ALA A 104 8.02 -14.16 -13.28
C ALA A 104 7.45 -14.03 -14.70
N ILE A 105 6.76 -12.93 -15.00
CA ILE A 105 6.21 -12.65 -16.34
C ILE A 105 7.35 -12.50 -17.37
N ALA A 106 8.36 -11.69 -17.05
CA ALA A 106 9.51 -11.46 -17.92
C ALA A 106 10.34 -12.73 -18.10
N ALA A 107 10.62 -13.45 -17.01
CA ALA A 107 11.40 -14.68 -17.00
C ALA A 107 10.74 -15.77 -17.84
N ASN A 108 9.43 -15.98 -17.75
CA ASN A 108 8.73 -16.96 -18.56
C ASN A 108 8.90 -16.73 -20.06
N ARG A 109 8.87 -15.47 -20.50
CA ARG A 109 9.08 -15.10 -21.92
C ARG A 109 10.52 -15.41 -22.35
N LEU A 110 11.50 -14.99 -21.54
CA LEU A 110 12.92 -15.18 -21.85
C LEU A 110 13.33 -16.64 -21.82
N PHE A 111 12.84 -17.44 -20.86
CA PHE A 111 13.08 -18.89 -20.83
C PHE A 111 12.48 -19.60 -22.04
N ALA A 112 11.27 -19.24 -22.44
CA ALA A 112 10.66 -19.82 -23.66
C ALA A 112 11.49 -19.52 -24.92
N GLN A 113 12.05 -18.30 -25.02
CA GLN A 113 12.95 -17.95 -26.12
C GLN A 113 14.28 -18.70 -26.04
N ALA A 114 14.90 -18.78 -24.87
CA ALA A 114 16.15 -19.49 -24.64
C ALA A 114 16.03 -20.96 -24.99
N MET A 115 14.96 -21.63 -24.55
CA MET A 115 14.68 -23.02 -24.88
C MET A 115 14.49 -23.21 -26.39
N ARG A 116 13.72 -22.33 -27.06
CA ARG A 116 13.47 -22.43 -28.50
C ARG A 116 14.76 -22.32 -29.32
N HIS A 117 15.69 -21.50 -28.90
CA HIS A 117 16.92 -21.21 -29.64
C HIS A 117 18.16 -21.89 -29.07
N ASN A 118 17.99 -22.79 -28.08
CA ASN A 118 19.07 -23.47 -27.35
C ASN A 118 20.16 -22.50 -26.86
N ARG A 119 19.74 -21.37 -26.24
CA ARG A 119 20.67 -20.35 -25.76
C ARG A 119 20.82 -20.44 -24.24
N ALA A 120 22.07 -20.27 -23.78
CA ALA A 120 22.37 -20.25 -22.36
C ALA A 120 21.66 -19.08 -21.67
N THR A 121 21.14 -19.34 -20.47
CA THR A 121 20.52 -18.32 -19.64
C THR A 121 20.94 -18.58 -18.20
N SER A 122 21.35 -17.53 -17.49
CA SER A 122 21.78 -17.64 -16.09
C SER A 122 20.90 -16.81 -15.17
N VAL A 123 20.82 -17.21 -13.93
CA VAL A 123 20.12 -16.48 -12.86
C VAL A 123 21.11 -16.21 -11.74
N LEU A 124 21.12 -14.99 -11.27
CA LEU A 124 21.86 -14.58 -10.06
C LEU A 124 20.84 -14.32 -8.94
N MET A 125 21.19 -14.77 -7.75
CA MET A 125 20.53 -14.35 -6.51
C MET A 125 21.52 -13.49 -5.73
N ILE A 126 21.07 -12.33 -5.30
CA ILE A 126 21.88 -11.34 -4.57
C ILE A 126 21.18 -11.06 -3.26
N ASP A 127 21.91 -11.12 -2.17
CA ASP A 127 21.42 -10.82 -0.83
C ASP A 127 22.23 -9.69 -0.22
N SER A 128 21.57 -8.85 0.58
CA SER A 128 22.23 -7.72 1.28
C SER A 128 22.69 -8.15 2.66
N ASP A 129 24.00 -8.25 2.82
CA ASP A 129 24.60 -8.52 4.11
C ASP A 129 24.27 -7.51 5.15
N ASN A 130 23.76 -7.40 6.15
CA ASN A 130 23.61 -6.35 7.18
C ASN A 130 22.41 -5.39 7.09
N LEU A 131 21.41 -5.62 6.26
CA LEU A 131 20.22 -4.75 6.26
C LEU A 131 19.59 -4.66 7.66
N LYS A 132 19.52 -5.77 8.37
CA LYS A 132 18.99 -5.81 9.74
C LYS A 132 19.81 -4.93 10.69
N LEU A 133 21.13 -5.00 10.63
CA LEU A 133 22.02 -4.19 11.47
C LEU A 133 21.83 -2.69 11.18
N VAL A 134 21.68 -2.32 9.92
CA VAL A 134 21.41 -0.92 9.51
C VAL A 134 20.05 -0.46 10.04
N ASN A 135 19.03 -1.29 9.93
CA ASN A 135 17.70 -0.97 10.46
C ASN A 135 17.71 -0.80 11.99
N ASP A 136 18.37 -1.70 12.70
CA ASP A 136 18.45 -1.69 14.16
C ASP A 136 19.27 -0.49 14.67
N SER A 137 20.32 -0.06 13.93
CA SER A 137 21.21 1.01 14.34
C SER A 137 20.74 2.40 13.90
N TYR A 138 20.12 2.53 12.73
CA TYR A 138 19.81 3.82 12.08
C TYR A 138 18.36 3.98 11.64
N GLY A 139 17.51 2.98 11.97
CA GLY A 139 16.08 2.98 11.63
C GLY A 139 15.76 2.53 10.20
N HIS A 140 14.49 2.20 9.97
CA HIS A 140 14.00 1.66 8.69
C HIS A 140 14.23 2.59 7.49
N ASP A 141 14.25 3.91 7.70
CA ASP A 141 14.54 4.86 6.61
C ASP A 141 15.96 4.74 6.08
N ALA A 142 16.93 4.40 6.94
CA ALA A 142 18.31 4.15 6.53
C ALA A 142 18.40 2.85 5.72
N GLY A 143 17.73 1.78 6.15
CA GLY A 143 17.63 0.54 5.39
C GLY A 143 16.94 0.72 4.04
N ASN A 144 15.89 1.53 3.98
CA ASN A 144 15.22 1.85 2.72
C ASN A 144 16.15 2.60 1.75
N ARG A 145 17.00 3.52 2.25
CA ARG A 145 18.01 4.18 1.41
C ARG A 145 19.06 3.20 0.91
N LEU A 146 19.51 2.28 1.76
CA LEU A 146 20.45 1.21 1.38
C LEU A 146 19.88 0.36 0.24
N LEU A 147 18.63 -0.10 0.37
CA LEU A 147 17.97 -0.91 -0.64
C LEU A 147 17.80 -0.18 -1.98
N ARG A 148 17.47 1.14 -1.97
CA ARG A 148 17.42 1.94 -3.21
C ARG A 148 18.80 2.07 -3.84
N HIS A 149 19.85 2.26 -3.03
CA HIS A 149 21.23 2.34 -3.53
C HIS A 149 21.68 1.01 -4.16
N LEU A 150 21.40 -0.12 -3.49
CA LEU A 150 21.66 -1.45 -4.03
C LEU A 150 20.97 -1.67 -5.36
N ALA A 151 19.67 -1.36 -5.44
CA ALA A 151 18.90 -1.49 -6.67
C ALA A 151 19.52 -0.68 -7.83
N THR A 152 19.89 0.57 -7.55
CA THR A 152 20.52 1.45 -8.55
C THR A 152 21.89 0.90 -8.99
N SER A 153 22.70 0.43 -8.05
CA SER A 153 24.02 -0.16 -8.35
C SER A 153 23.89 -1.44 -9.17
N ILE A 154 22.94 -2.31 -8.82
CA ILE A 154 22.67 -3.53 -9.60
C ILE A 154 22.24 -3.15 -11.03
N GLN A 155 21.28 -2.24 -11.20
CA GLN A 155 20.79 -1.82 -12.52
C GLN A 155 21.88 -1.20 -13.40
N ALA A 156 22.82 -0.45 -12.81
CA ALA A 156 23.92 0.19 -13.55
C ALA A 156 24.88 -0.83 -14.20
N GLU A 157 24.98 -2.04 -13.63
CA GLU A 157 25.87 -3.10 -14.14
C GLU A 157 25.17 -4.04 -15.15
N LEU A 158 23.88 -3.86 -15.38
CA LEU A 158 23.07 -4.73 -16.23
C LEU A 158 22.87 -4.13 -17.62
N ARG A 159 22.69 -5.03 -18.60
CA ARG A 159 22.30 -4.68 -19.98
C ARG A 159 20.82 -4.40 -20.05
N PHE A 160 20.38 -3.70 -21.07
CA PHE A 160 18.95 -3.48 -21.33
C PHE A 160 18.13 -4.78 -21.48
N THR A 161 18.77 -5.86 -21.92
CA THR A 161 18.14 -7.18 -22.09
C THR A 161 18.04 -7.99 -20.79
N ASP A 162 18.79 -7.61 -19.77
CA ASP A 162 18.81 -8.29 -18.49
C ASP A 162 17.60 -7.86 -17.66
N VAL A 163 17.07 -8.76 -16.85
CA VAL A 163 15.89 -8.51 -16.03
C VAL A 163 16.27 -8.63 -14.57
N ALA A 164 16.04 -7.56 -13.82
CA ALA A 164 16.30 -7.54 -12.38
C ALA A 164 15.05 -7.22 -11.59
N ALA A 165 14.91 -7.85 -10.44
CA ALA A 165 13.78 -7.68 -9.54
C ALA A 165 14.22 -7.71 -8.07
N ARG A 166 13.43 -7.06 -7.22
CA ARG A 166 13.48 -7.31 -5.79
C ARG A 166 12.61 -8.52 -5.47
N TYR A 167 13.26 -9.60 -4.99
CA TYR A 167 12.62 -10.88 -4.75
C TYR A 167 12.05 -11.01 -3.33
N GLY A 168 12.73 -10.43 -2.35
CA GLY A 168 12.37 -10.46 -0.94
C GLY A 168 12.66 -9.14 -0.23
N GLY A 169 12.78 -9.17 1.07
CA GLY A 169 13.09 -8.00 1.89
C GLY A 169 14.40 -7.33 1.50
N ASP A 170 15.46 -8.10 1.40
CA ASP A 170 16.85 -7.73 1.08
C ASP A 170 17.42 -8.52 -0.10
N GLU A 171 16.61 -9.38 -0.69
CA GLU A 171 16.99 -10.27 -1.78
C GLU A 171 16.64 -9.67 -3.15
N PHE A 172 17.58 -9.74 -4.08
CA PHE A 172 17.42 -9.36 -5.47
C PHE A 172 17.70 -10.56 -6.38
N ILE A 173 16.96 -10.65 -7.49
CA ILE A 173 17.14 -11.67 -8.50
C ILE A 173 17.42 -11.03 -9.84
N VAL A 174 18.39 -11.58 -10.59
CA VAL A 174 18.75 -11.11 -11.92
C VAL A 174 18.73 -12.26 -12.90
N LEU A 175 18.05 -12.08 -14.01
CA LEU A 175 18.04 -13.00 -15.15
C LEU A 175 18.90 -12.44 -16.27
N LEU A 176 19.86 -13.22 -16.72
CA LEU A 176 20.84 -12.87 -17.76
C LEU A 176 20.60 -13.75 -19.00
N PRO A 177 19.85 -13.26 -19.98
CA PRO A 177 19.65 -13.99 -21.24
C PRO A 177 20.97 -14.13 -22.01
N GLU A 178 21.09 -15.21 -22.77
CA GLU A 178 22.25 -15.48 -23.65
C GLU A 178 23.60 -15.39 -22.93
N THR A 179 23.60 -15.72 -21.63
CA THR A 179 24.79 -15.59 -20.78
C THR A 179 25.10 -16.93 -20.13
N PRO A 180 26.22 -17.57 -20.47
CA PRO A 180 26.68 -18.79 -19.81
C PRO A 180 27.21 -18.49 -18.40
N SER A 181 27.41 -19.54 -17.59
CA SER A 181 27.82 -19.42 -16.18
C SER A 181 29.07 -18.57 -15.96
N LYS A 182 30.06 -18.65 -16.86
CA LYS A 182 31.27 -17.80 -16.77
C LYS A 182 30.95 -16.33 -16.92
N GLY A 183 30.12 -15.95 -17.89
CA GLY A 183 29.67 -14.55 -18.06
C GLY A 183 28.80 -14.07 -16.90
N ALA A 184 27.97 -14.96 -16.34
CA ALA A 184 27.17 -14.63 -15.18
C ALA A 184 28.05 -14.36 -13.93
N TYR A 185 29.10 -15.13 -13.74
CA TYR A 185 30.08 -14.88 -12.69
C TYR A 185 30.75 -13.51 -12.84
N GLU A 186 31.13 -13.13 -14.05
CA GLU A 186 31.72 -11.81 -14.33
C GLU A 186 30.75 -10.67 -13.99
N VAL A 187 29.46 -10.83 -14.32
CA VAL A 187 28.42 -9.86 -13.95
C VAL A 187 28.25 -9.79 -12.44
N ALA A 188 28.21 -10.93 -11.75
CA ALA A 188 28.07 -10.99 -10.30
C ALA A 188 29.24 -10.26 -9.60
N GLU A 189 30.48 -10.48 -10.06
CA GLU A 189 31.66 -9.81 -9.51
C GLU A 189 31.66 -8.29 -9.79
N ARG A 190 31.19 -7.85 -10.95
CA ARG A 190 31.03 -6.41 -11.23
C ARG A 190 30.03 -5.78 -10.27
N ILE A 191 28.86 -6.40 -10.09
CA ILE A 191 27.83 -5.93 -9.15
C ILE A 191 28.42 -5.87 -7.73
N ARG A 192 29.10 -6.95 -7.28
CA ARG A 192 29.71 -6.99 -5.96
C ARG A 192 30.74 -5.87 -5.74
N ASN A 193 31.54 -5.57 -6.77
CA ASN A 193 32.58 -4.54 -6.69
C ASN A 193 32.02 -3.11 -6.83
N ALA A 194 30.85 -2.93 -7.48
CA ALA A 194 30.17 -1.65 -7.57
C ALA A 194 29.50 -1.23 -6.25
N ILE A 195 29.27 -2.17 -5.34
CA ILE A 195 28.68 -1.93 -4.03
C ILE A 195 29.83 -1.83 -3.01
N PRO A 196 30.14 -0.62 -2.48
CA PRO A 196 31.24 -0.47 -1.54
C PRO A 196 30.97 -1.27 -0.26
N ALA A 197 31.91 -2.16 0.08
CA ALA A 197 31.98 -2.78 1.40
C ALA A 197 32.28 -1.68 2.42
N ARG A 198 31.27 -1.26 3.19
CA ARG A 198 31.47 -0.39 4.36
C ARG A 198 31.28 -1.16 5.65
#